data_efe28aad25a96984d77a266e9c4b4033
#
_entry.id   efe28aad25a96984d77a266e9c4b4033
#
_cell.length_a   1.000
_cell.length_b   1.000
_cell.length_c   1.000
_cell.angle_alpha   90.00
_cell.angle_beta   90.00
_cell.angle_gamma   90.00
#
_symmetry.space_group_name_H-M   'P 1'
#
loop_
_entity.id
_entity.type
_entity.pdbx_description
1 polymer ?
#
loop_
_entity_poly.entity_id
_entity_poly.type
_entity_poly.pdbx_seq_one_letter_code
_entity_poly.pdbx_strand_id
1 'polypeptide(L)'
;SILQITISTNFAGHAGQDSALAPNGIGYGDLFLAPSWTPFGVDAHHQNDNAANGTRWTYGFNLDNRWSNTGGTFSLYALNGSNNSNNALLSENFLSCILDIQCFYRDGQVVSVNPTSSSVANTGVTGTWAVNPNSSIVFTLNTTGTALNNYSDLALHWSQTCGCDVIEGVGTLPEPATLALLGLGLFGLGVSRRQSK
;
A
#
# COMPACT_ATOMS: atom_id res chain seq x y z
N SER A 1 -6.01 -13.35 -10.87
CA SER A 1 -4.58 -13.08 -10.54
C SER A 1 -4.42 -12.86 -9.06
N ILE A 2 -3.26 -13.22 -8.51
CA ILE A 2 -2.88 -12.93 -7.12
C ILE A 2 -1.82 -11.83 -7.15
N LEU A 3 -2.07 -10.76 -6.42
CA LEU A 3 -1.11 -9.72 -6.12
C LEU A 3 -0.52 -10.00 -4.73
N GLN A 4 0.80 -10.07 -4.65
CA GLN A 4 1.52 -10.14 -3.39
C GLN A 4 2.49 -8.98 -3.31
N ILE A 5 2.43 -8.24 -2.20
CA ILE A 5 3.29 -7.10 -1.91
C ILE A 5 4.01 -7.37 -0.60
N THR A 6 5.32 -7.24 -0.61
CA THR A 6 6.17 -7.44 0.57
C THR A 6 6.83 -6.12 0.95
N ILE A 7 6.58 -5.67 2.16
CA ILE A 7 7.24 -4.53 2.79
C ILE A 7 8.36 -5.07 3.70
N SER A 8 9.60 -4.82 3.34
CA SER A 8 10.75 -5.20 4.17
C SER A 8 10.98 -4.15 5.25
N THR A 9 10.81 -4.53 6.50
CA THR A 9 11.00 -3.65 7.66
C THR A 9 11.35 -4.44 8.91
N ASN A 10 12.27 -3.92 9.71
CA ASN A 10 12.60 -4.47 11.02
C ASN A 10 11.53 -4.20 12.08
N PHE A 11 10.57 -3.30 11.80
CA PHE A 11 9.41 -3.06 12.66
C PHE A 11 8.41 -4.24 12.68
N ALA A 12 8.50 -5.15 11.71
CA ALA A 12 7.64 -6.33 11.65
C ALA A 12 7.76 -7.17 12.95
N GLY A 13 6.64 -7.40 13.63
CA GLY A 13 6.57 -8.09 14.93
C GLY A 13 6.68 -7.17 16.16
N HIS A 14 6.73 -5.84 15.97
CA HIS A 14 6.94 -4.85 17.04
C HIS A 14 5.74 -3.89 17.24
N ALA A 15 4.60 -4.17 16.65
CA ALA A 15 3.40 -3.34 16.87
C ALA A 15 2.99 -3.36 18.35
N GLY A 16 2.51 -2.20 18.82
CA GLY A 16 2.15 -1.99 20.22
C GLY A 16 3.30 -1.47 21.11
N GLN A 17 4.50 -1.30 20.54
CA GLN A 17 5.61 -0.66 21.25
C GLN A 17 5.43 0.87 21.31
N ASP A 18 6.22 1.51 22.18
CA ASP A 18 6.23 2.99 22.35
C ASP A 18 4.87 3.58 22.71
N SER A 19 4.16 2.94 23.65
CA SER A 19 2.86 3.40 24.15
C SER A 19 2.88 4.80 24.80
N ALA A 20 4.06 5.34 25.11
CA ALA A 20 4.24 6.72 25.53
C ALA A 20 3.94 7.73 24.40
N LEU A 21 4.10 7.33 23.14
CA LEU A 21 3.85 8.15 21.96
C LEU A 21 2.42 8.04 21.45
N ALA A 22 1.77 6.91 21.68
CA ALA A 22 0.42 6.64 21.21
C ALA A 22 -0.32 5.73 22.20
N PRO A 23 -1.65 5.90 22.43
CA PRO A 23 -2.41 5.14 23.42
C PRO A 23 -2.33 3.62 23.26
N ASN A 24 -2.20 3.12 22.03
CA ASN A 24 -2.09 1.70 21.70
C ASN A 24 -0.67 1.30 21.25
N GLY A 25 0.32 2.19 21.42
CA GLY A 25 1.63 2.05 20.84
C GLY A 25 1.65 2.31 19.33
N ILE A 26 2.82 2.20 18.72
CA ILE A 26 2.99 2.33 17.28
C ILE A 26 2.48 1.05 16.60
N GLY A 27 1.66 1.22 15.58
CA GLY A 27 1.09 0.11 14.80
C GLY A 27 1.51 0.16 13.33
N TYR A 28 1.01 -0.79 12.55
CA TYR A 28 1.18 -0.82 11.10
C TYR A 28 0.22 0.16 10.43
N GLY A 29 0.70 0.93 9.46
CA GLY A 29 -0.16 1.66 8.54
C GLY A 29 -0.83 0.73 7.53
N ASP A 30 -1.84 1.25 6.88
CA ASP A 30 -2.45 0.60 5.72
C ASP A 30 -1.51 0.70 4.51
N LEU A 31 -1.66 -0.21 3.56
CA LEU A 31 -0.95 -0.12 2.28
C LEU A 31 -1.80 0.69 1.29
N PHE A 32 -1.22 1.73 0.72
CA PHE A 32 -1.87 2.54 -0.30
C PHE A 32 -1.28 2.28 -1.68
N LEU A 33 -2.12 2.36 -2.70
CA LEU A 33 -1.77 2.11 -4.09
C LEU A 33 -2.26 3.22 -5.01
N ALA A 34 -1.47 3.51 -6.05
CA ALA A 34 -1.87 4.41 -7.13
C ALA A 34 -1.29 3.92 -8.47
N PRO A 35 -1.88 4.33 -9.62
CA PRO A 35 -1.36 3.96 -10.94
C PRO A 35 -0.05 4.65 -11.30
N SER A 36 0.31 5.72 -10.59
CA SER A 36 1.55 6.48 -10.83
C SER A 36 2.11 7.05 -9.55
N TRP A 37 3.42 7.08 -9.44
CA TRP A 37 4.13 7.69 -8.32
C TRP A 37 4.58 9.11 -8.70
N THR A 38 4.16 10.08 -7.92
CA THR A 38 4.47 11.50 -8.13
C THR A 38 4.85 12.13 -6.79
N PRO A 39 6.01 11.73 -6.22
CA PRO A 39 6.42 12.21 -4.91
C PRO A 39 6.72 13.72 -4.95
N PHE A 40 6.53 14.38 -3.83
CA PHE A 40 6.88 15.79 -3.66
C PHE A 40 8.33 15.95 -3.18
N GLY A 41 9.01 16.94 -3.73
CA GLY A 41 10.40 17.24 -3.37
C GLY A 41 11.42 16.59 -4.29
N VAL A 42 12.65 17.09 -4.22
CA VAL A 42 13.77 16.67 -5.08
C VAL A 42 14.89 15.97 -4.29
N ASP A 43 14.76 15.92 -2.96
CA ASP A 43 15.70 15.18 -2.13
C ASP A 43 15.50 13.65 -2.27
N ALA A 44 16.56 12.90 -1.98
CA ALA A 44 16.57 11.43 -2.18
C ALA A 44 15.53 10.66 -1.35
N HIS A 45 14.97 11.28 -0.32
CA HIS A 45 14.03 10.65 0.61
C HIS A 45 12.66 11.31 0.61
N HIS A 46 12.41 12.30 -0.27
CA HIS A 46 11.15 13.03 -0.37
C HIS A 46 10.61 13.44 1.02
N GLN A 47 11.48 14.04 1.86
CA GLN A 47 11.19 14.30 3.29
C GLN A 47 9.97 15.18 3.52
N ASN A 48 9.62 16.03 2.55
CA ASN A 48 8.48 16.92 2.60
C ASN A 48 7.24 16.36 1.88
N ASP A 49 7.29 15.11 1.40
CA ASP A 49 6.12 14.44 0.87
C ASP A 49 5.13 14.12 1.99
N ASN A 50 3.86 14.43 1.77
CA ASN A 50 2.78 14.21 2.73
C ASN A 50 1.40 14.15 2.04
N ALA A 51 0.34 14.03 2.81
CA ALA A 51 -1.02 13.94 2.29
C ALA A 51 -1.48 15.14 1.45
N ALA A 52 -0.86 16.32 1.62
CA ALA A 52 -1.26 17.53 0.92
C ALA A 52 -0.58 17.71 -0.44
N ASN A 53 0.59 17.12 -0.66
CA ASN A 53 1.45 17.47 -1.80
C ASN A 53 2.08 16.29 -2.56
N GLY A 54 2.00 15.08 -2.05
CA GLY A 54 2.60 13.90 -2.67
C GLY A 54 1.71 13.16 -3.65
N THR A 55 2.05 11.91 -3.88
CA THR A 55 1.28 10.98 -4.70
C THR A 55 -0.17 10.89 -4.21
N ARG A 56 -1.11 11.01 -5.14
CA ARG A 56 -2.52 10.81 -4.84
C ARG A 56 -2.87 9.34 -4.86
N TRP A 57 -3.20 8.78 -3.72
CA TRP A 57 -3.55 7.38 -3.56
C TRP A 57 -4.98 7.11 -4.01
N THR A 58 -5.19 6.03 -4.75
CA THR A 58 -6.48 5.66 -5.35
C THR A 58 -7.09 4.41 -4.72
N TYR A 59 -6.29 3.60 -4.06
CA TYR A 59 -6.72 2.43 -3.30
C TYR A 59 -6.00 2.36 -1.96
N GLY A 60 -6.65 1.75 -0.97
CA GLY A 60 -6.05 1.47 0.32
C GLY A 60 -6.50 0.12 0.87
N PHE A 61 -5.58 -0.59 1.51
CA PHE A 61 -5.81 -1.87 2.18
C PHE A 61 -6.02 -1.60 3.66
N ASN A 62 -7.27 -1.43 4.07
CA ASN A 62 -7.61 -1.13 5.46
C ASN A 62 -7.49 -2.38 6.33
N LEU A 63 -6.51 -2.39 7.23
CA LEU A 63 -6.21 -3.52 8.12
C LEU A 63 -7.30 -3.68 9.18
N ASP A 64 -7.70 -4.92 9.44
CA ASP A 64 -8.66 -5.30 10.48
C ASP A 64 -8.11 -5.06 11.90
N ASN A 65 -6.82 -5.32 12.11
CA ASN A 65 -6.13 -5.09 13.38
C ASN A 65 -4.65 -4.72 13.18
N ARG A 66 -4.38 -3.44 13.02
CA ARG A 66 -3.04 -2.89 12.77
C ARG A 66 -2.01 -3.08 13.89
N TRP A 67 -2.41 -3.61 15.04
CA TRP A 67 -1.52 -3.96 16.15
C TRP A 67 -1.25 -5.47 16.27
N SER A 68 -1.74 -6.28 15.33
CA SER A 68 -1.47 -7.73 15.29
C SER A 68 -0.04 -8.03 14.82
N ASN A 69 0.76 -8.67 15.64
CA ASN A 69 2.12 -9.10 15.28
C ASN A 69 2.17 -10.44 14.53
N THR A 70 1.02 -10.96 14.11
CA THR A 70 0.92 -12.18 13.27
C THR A 70 0.29 -11.91 11.91
N GLY A 71 -0.44 -10.79 11.77
CA GLY A 71 -1.22 -10.46 10.58
C GLY A 71 -2.72 -10.61 10.81
N GLY A 72 -3.48 -10.67 9.72
CA GLY A 72 -4.94 -10.74 9.74
C GLY A 72 -5.53 -10.61 8.34
N THR A 73 -6.68 -9.93 8.26
CA THR A 73 -7.34 -9.59 7.00
C THR A 73 -7.31 -8.08 6.75
N PHE A 74 -7.61 -7.69 5.53
CA PHE A 74 -7.88 -6.30 5.18
C PHE A 74 -9.03 -6.21 4.18
N SER A 75 -9.65 -5.04 4.10
CA SER A 75 -10.61 -4.69 3.07
C SER A 75 -9.99 -3.70 2.09
N LEU A 76 -10.24 -3.91 0.79
CA LEU A 76 -9.83 -2.97 -0.26
C LEU A 76 -10.84 -1.85 -0.37
N TYR A 77 -10.37 -0.62 -0.29
CA TYR A 77 -11.16 0.60 -0.48
C TYR A 77 -10.69 1.36 -1.72
N ALA A 78 -11.65 1.90 -2.47
CA ALA A 78 -11.42 2.92 -3.48
C ALA A 78 -11.44 4.30 -2.83
N LEU A 79 -10.45 5.13 -3.17
CA LEU A 79 -10.20 6.45 -2.60
C LEU A 79 -10.53 7.51 -3.66
N ASN A 80 -11.71 8.12 -3.56
CA ASN A 80 -12.28 9.00 -4.58
C ASN A 80 -12.23 10.49 -4.21
N GLY A 81 -11.66 10.84 -3.06
CA GLY A 81 -11.55 12.23 -2.60
C GLY A 81 -10.63 13.07 -3.46
N SER A 82 -10.76 14.39 -3.35
CA SER A 82 -9.96 15.35 -4.11
C SER A 82 -8.48 15.40 -3.70
N ASN A 83 -8.18 14.95 -2.48
CA ASN A 83 -6.84 14.86 -1.91
C ASN A 83 -6.74 13.68 -0.93
N ASN A 84 -5.53 13.36 -0.46
CA ASN A 84 -5.32 12.25 0.47
C ASN A 84 -5.95 12.51 1.84
N SER A 85 -5.99 13.75 2.32
CA SER A 85 -6.58 14.10 3.63
C SER A 85 -8.10 13.86 3.69
N ASN A 86 -8.79 13.82 2.55
CA ASN A 86 -10.19 13.42 2.49
C ASN A 86 -10.38 11.90 2.63
N ASN A 87 -9.37 11.13 2.23
CA ASN A 87 -9.44 9.68 2.07
C ASN A 87 -8.83 8.92 3.24
N ALA A 88 -7.92 9.54 3.98
CA ALA A 88 -7.08 8.86 4.96
C ALA A 88 -7.06 9.56 6.32
N LEU A 89 -6.77 8.79 7.36
CA LEU A 89 -6.29 9.27 8.64
C LEU A 89 -4.77 9.42 8.54
N LEU A 90 -4.25 10.49 9.12
CA LEU A 90 -2.85 10.87 9.06
C LEU A 90 -2.13 10.49 10.37
N SER A 91 -0.81 10.59 10.38
CA SER A 91 0.03 10.28 11.55
C SER A 91 -0.44 10.99 12.83
N GLU A 92 -0.91 12.23 12.74
CA GLU A 92 -1.42 13.01 13.87
C GLU A 92 -2.68 12.43 14.52
N ASN A 93 -3.44 11.61 13.78
CA ASN A 93 -4.63 10.95 14.32
C ASN A 93 -4.30 9.78 15.26
N PHE A 94 -3.05 9.30 15.25
CA PHE A 94 -2.60 8.14 16.01
C PHE A 94 -1.68 8.48 17.18
N LEU A 95 -1.08 9.67 17.17
CA LEU A 95 -0.13 10.10 18.18
C LEU A 95 -0.79 10.89 19.29
N SER A 96 -0.34 10.71 20.52
CA SER A 96 -0.79 11.46 21.68
C SER A 96 0.13 12.65 22.02
N CYS A 97 1.34 12.69 21.50
CA CYS A 97 2.27 13.77 21.74
C CYS A 97 2.15 14.83 20.65
N ILE A 98 1.36 15.87 20.91
CA ILE A 98 1.06 16.90 19.92
C ILE A 98 2.09 18.04 19.92
N LEU A 99 2.95 18.20 20.93
CA LEU A 99 3.78 19.41 21.09
C LEU A 99 5.15 19.18 21.74
N ASP A 100 5.58 17.94 21.94
CA ASP A 100 6.91 17.69 22.50
C ASP A 100 7.92 17.50 21.37
N ILE A 101 9.01 18.28 21.40
CA ILE A 101 10.15 18.19 20.49
C ILE A 101 10.83 16.81 20.45
N GLN A 102 10.37 15.87 21.24
CA GLN A 102 10.84 14.47 21.27
C GLN A 102 10.00 13.52 20.45
N CYS A 103 8.90 13.97 19.84
CA CYS A 103 8.10 13.16 18.92
C CYS A 103 8.72 13.19 17.52
N PHE A 104 9.57 12.25 17.25
CA PHE A 104 10.19 12.07 15.92
C PHE A 104 9.21 11.38 14.96
N TYR A 105 8.31 12.13 14.36
CA TYR A 105 7.44 11.64 13.30
C TYR A 105 7.42 12.63 12.12
N ARG A 106 7.04 12.14 10.96
CA ARG A 106 6.79 13.01 9.80
C ARG A 106 5.32 13.45 9.85
N ASP A 107 5.15 14.77 9.87
CA ASP A 107 3.84 15.42 9.91
C ASP A 107 3.05 15.18 8.62
N GLY A 108 1.75 14.91 8.75
CA GLY A 108 0.84 14.77 7.62
C GLY A 108 1.02 13.52 6.78
N GLN A 109 1.70 12.48 7.28
CA GLN A 109 1.82 11.24 6.53
C GLN A 109 0.50 10.47 6.48
N VAL A 110 0.20 9.91 5.31
CA VAL A 110 -0.95 9.02 5.13
C VAL A 110 -0.69 7.72 5.86
N VAL A 111 -1.60 7.33 6.76
CA VAL A 111 -1.42 6.14 7.63
C VAL A 111 -2.51 5.12 7.45
N SER A 112 -3.77 5.54 7.47
CA SER A 112 -4.89 4.61 7.42
C SER A 112 -5.99 5.12 6.50
N VAL A 113 -6.64 4.22 5.79
CA VAL A 113 -7.91 4.54 5.13
C VAL A 113 -8.88 5.13 6.16
N ASN A 114 -9.61 6.17 5.77
CA ASN A 114 -10.70 6.71 6.57
C ASN A 114 -12.05 6.13 6.07
N PRO A 115 -12.52 5.00 6.59
CA PRO A 115 -13.71 4.33 6.08
C PRO A 115 -15.01 5.09 6.39
N THR A 116 -14.95 6.14 7.22
CA THR A 116 -16.11 7.00 7.53
C THR A 116 -16.24 8.19 6.59
N SER A 117 -15.24 8.43 5.75
CA SER A 117 -15.29 9.49 4.75
C SER A 117 -16.26 9.16 3.62
N SER A 118 -17.09 10.11 3.21
CA SER A 118 -18.01 9.97 2.08
C SER A 118 -17.30 9.82 0.72
N SER A 119 -16.00 10.13 0.66
CA SER A 119 -15.17 9.97 -0.53
C SER A 119 -14.47 8.60 -0.62
N VAL A 120 -14.69 7.73 0.36
CA VAL A 120 -14.07 6.40 0.45
C VAL A 120 -15.14 5.33 0.29
N ALA A 121 -14.92 4.39 -0.63
CA ALA A 121 -15.88 3.33 -0.93
C ALA A 121 -15.25 1.94 -0.70
N ASN A 122 -15.91 1.13 0.14
CA ASN A 122 -15.54 -0.29 0.27
C ASN A 122 -15.86 -1.01 -1.05
N THR A 123 -14.88 -1.65 -1.65
CA THR A 123 -15.05 -2.38 -2.92
C THR A 123 -15.69 -3.77 -2.74
N GLY A 124 -15.84 -4.24 -1.51
CA GLY A 124 -16.28 -5.61 -1.19
C GLY A 124 -15.17 -6.67 -1.35
N VAL A 125 -13.99 -6.26 -1.78
CA VAL A 125 -12.84 -7.18 -1.95
C VAL A 125 -12.03 -7.21 -0.66
N THR A 126 -11.64 -8.40 -0.23
CA THR A 126 -10.82 -8.65 0.96
C THR A 126 -9.56 -9.40 0.60
N GLY A 127 -8.52 -9.20 1.40
CA GLY A 127 -7.27 -9.93 1.30
C GLY A 127 -6.74 -10.32 2.68
N THR A 128 -5.54 -10.87 2.71
CA THR A 128 -4.84 -11.25 3.94
C THR A 128 -3.50 -10.55 4.02
N TRP A 129 -3.06 -10.31 5.24
CA TRP A 129 -1.71 -9.84 5.50
C TRP A 129 -1.07 -10.69 6.59
N ALA A 130 0.25 -10.82 6.55
CA ALA A 130 1.03 -11.63 7.48
C ALA A 130 2.28 -10.88 7.91
N VAL A 131 2.72 -11.13 9.13
CA VAL A 131 3.94 -10.54 9.71
C VAL A 131 5.00 -11.63 9.85
N ASN A 132 6.16 -11.39 9.25
CA ASN A 132 7.38 -12.16 9.46
C ASN A 132 8.27 -11.35 10.40
N PRO A 133 8.38 -11.70 11.69
CA PRO A 133 9.06 -10.87 12.69
C PRO A 133 10.48 -10.46 12.29
N ASN A 134 10.82 -9.20 12.52
CA ASN A 134 12.11 -8.57 12.17
C ASN A 134 12.50 -8.65 10.68
N SER A 135 11.54 -8.87 9.79
CA SER A 135 11.83 -9.08 8.36
C SER A 135 10.85 -8.35 7.46
N SER A 136 9.56 -8.69 7.50
CA SER A 136 8.63 -8.16 6.50
C SER A 136 7.16 -8.26 6.91
N ILE A 137 6.36 -7.46 6.22
CA ILE A 137 4.90 -7.57 6.19
C ILE A 137 4.51 -7.96 4.77
N VAL A 138 3.67 -8.99 4.62
CA VAL A 138 3.26 -9.51 3.32
C VAL A 138 1.75 -9.32 3.17
N PHE A 139 1.35 -8.62 2.13
CA PHE A 139 -0.05 -8.44 1.74
C PHE A 139 -0.37 -9.35 0.56
N THR A 140 -1.51 -10.03 0.59
CA THR A 140 -1.95 -10.92 -0.48
C THR A 140 -3.41 -10.63 -0.84
N LEU A 141 -3.67 -10.36 -2.12
CA LEU A 141 -4.98 -10.02 -2.66
C LEU A 141 -5.27 -10.77 -3.95
N ASN A 142 -6.49 -11.29 -4.10
CA ASN A 142 -6.98 -11.73 -5.41
C ASN A 142 -7.49 -10.50 -6.17
N THR A 143 -6.81 -10.14 -7.25
CA THR A 143 -7.14 -8.96 -8.08
C THR A 143 -8.17 -9.23 -9.17
N THR A 144 -8.63 -10.46 -9.33
CA THR A 144 -9.64 -10.81 -10.34
C THR A 144 -10.92 -10.00 -10.14
N GLY A 145 -11.33 -9.28 -11.17
CA GLY A 145 -12.50 -8.40 -11.12
C GLY A 145 -12.24 -7.02 -10.50
N THR A 146 -11.01 -6.71 -10.09
CA THR A 146 -10.63 -5.37 -9.64
C THR A 146 -9.93 -4.59 -10.74
N ALA A 147 -9.93 -3.26 -10.67
CA ALA A 147 -9.18 -2.41 -11.58
C ALA A 147 -7.66 -2.59 -11.41
N LEU A 148 -7.19 -3.07 -10.27
CA LEU A 148 -5.77 -3.35 -10.01
C LEU A 148 -5.17 -4.37 -10.99
N ASN A 149 -6.01 -5.24 -11.57
CA ASN A 149 -5.57 -6.23 -12.56
C ASN A 149 -5.16 -5.61 -13.91
N ASN A 150 -5.43 -4.33 -14.13
CA ASN A 150 -5.17 -3.62 -15.38
C ASN A 150 -3.90 -2.76 -15.34
N TYR A 151 -3.21 -2.69 -14.21
CA TYR A 151 -1.99 -1.89 -14.09
C TYR A 151 -0.76 -2.74 -14.39
N SER A 152 0.22 -2.17 -15.10
CA SER A 152 1.58 -2.72 -15.28
C SER A 152 2.51 -2.34 -14.13
N ASP A 153 2.28 -1.15 -13.58
CA ASP A 153 3.05 -0.61 -12.47
C ASP A 153 2.10 -0.10 -11.39
N LEU A 154 2.52 -0.21 -10.16
CA LEU A 154 1.80 0.34 -9.01
C LEU A 154 2.74 1.18 -8.16
N ALA A 155 2.35 2.42 -7.93
CA ALA A 155 2.91 3.21 -6.85
C ALA A 155 2.40 2.66 -5.52
N LEU A 156 3.28 2.60 -4.54
CA LEU A 156 3.08 1.99 -3.23
C LEU A 156 3.46 2.98 -2.14
N HIS A 157 2.65 3.06 -1.09
CA HIS A 157 2.98 3.74 0.15
C HIS A 157 2.61 2.88 1.34
N TRP A 158 3.50 2.78 2.28
CA TRP A 158 3.28 2.21 3.59
C TRP A 158 4.03 3.00 4.63
N SER A 159 3.45 3.16 5.81
CA SER A 159 4.12 3.79 6.95
C SER A 159 3.74 3.10 8.25
N GLN A 160 4.49 3.36 9.31
CA GLN A 160 4.04 3.13 10.68
C GLN A 160 2.99 4.18 11.07
N THR A 161 2.19 3.92 12.11
CA THR A 161 1.16 4.87 12.55
C THR A 161 1.73 6.19 13.06
N CYS A 162 3.00 6.24 13.42
CA CYS A 162 3.70 7.49 13.76
C CYS A 162 4.20 8.28 12.53
N GLY A 163 4.15 7.74 11.33
CA GLY A 163 4.87 8.32 10.19
C GLY A 163 6.39 8.32 10.35
N CYS A 164 6.94 7.54 11.29
CA CYS A 164 8.37 7.52 11.62
C CYS A 164 9.18 6.79 10.54
N ASP A 165 8.60 5.77 9.93
CA ASP A 165 9.18 5.02 8.83
C ASP A 165 8.17 5.01 7.68
N VAL A 166 8.55 5.61 6.57
CA VAL A 166 7.71 5.76 5.38
C VAL A 166 8.42 5.08 4.21
N ILE A 167 7.74 4.15 3.59
CA ILE A 167 8.23 3.41 2.42
C ILE A 167 7.32 3.75 1.24
N GLU A 168 7.88 4.37 0.24
CA GLU A 168 7.23 4.68 -1.02
C GLU A 168 8.06 4.23 -2.21
N GLY A 169 7.39 3.94 -3.31
CA GLY A 169 8.05 3.58 -4.55
C GLY A 169 7.11 3.00 -5.59
N VAL A 170 7.70 2.45 -6.64
CA VAL A 170 6.97 1.79 -7.73
C VAL A 170 7.34 0.32 -7.75
N GLY A 171 6.33 -0.54 -7.78
CA GLY A 171 6.47 -1.96 -8.06
C GLY A 171 5.96 -2.28 -9.47
N THR A 172 6.77 -2.97 -10.27
CA THR A 172 6.36 -3.47 -11.58
C THR A 172 5.61 -4.79 -11.41
N LEU A 173 4.41 -4.88 -11.96
CA LEU A 173 3.64 -6.10 -11.96
C LEU A 173 4.07 -7.00 -13.12
N PRO A 174 4.21 -8.33 -12.91
CA PRO A 174 4.45 -9.25 -14.02
C PRO A 174 3.33 -9.15 -15.05
N GLU A 175 3.69 -9.04 -16.32
CA GLU A 175 2.70 -9.04 -17.41
C GLU A 175 1.82 -10.31 -17.34
N PRO A 176 0.51 -10.19 -17.57
CA PRO A 176 -0.36 -11.37 -17.62
C PRO A 176 0.19 -12.40 -18.63
N ALA A 177 0.21 -13.66 -18.22
CA ALA A 177 0.67 -14.79 -19.06
C ALA A 177 -0.03 -14.86 -20.44
N THR A 178 -1.09 -14.11 -20.66
CA THR A 178 -1.78 -13.90 -21.94
C THR A 178 -0.86 -13.42 -23.06
N LEU A 179 0.11 -12.55 -22.80
CA LEU A 179 1.07 -12.10 -23.81
C LEU A 179 2.06 -13.20 -24.20
N ALA A 180 2.50 -14.01 -23.22
CA ALA A 180 3.32 -15.19 -23.47
C ALA A 180 2.56 -16.25 -24.27
N LEU A 181 1.30 -16.50 -23.94
CA LEU A 181 0.42 -17.42 -24.68
C LEU A 181 0.10 -16.91 -26.08
N LEU A 182 -0.11 -15.62 -26.27
CA LEU A 182 -0.31 -15.03 -27.59
C LEU A 182 0.95 -15.17 -28.45
N GLY A 183 2.13 -14.91 -27.87
CA GLY A 183 3.42 -15.12 -28.54
C GLY A 183 3.63 -16.57 -28.97
N LEU A 184 3.36 -17.53 -28.09
CA LEU A 184 3.43 -18.96 -28.38
C LEU A 184 2.39 -19.38 -29.43
N GLY A 185 1.17 -18.84 -29.37
CA GLY A 185 0.12 -19.11 -30.37
C GLY A 185 0.49 -18.63 -31.76
N LEU A 186 1.05 -17.43 -31.88
CA LEU A 186 1.53 -16.88 -33.16
C LEU A 186 2.74 -17.66 -33.69
N PHE A 187 3.64 -18.10 -32.82
CA PHE A 187 4.78 -18.94 -33.20
C PHE A 187 4.31 -20.30 -33.71
N GLY A 188 3.35 -20.93 -33.05
CA GLY A 188 2.74 -22.19 -33.47
C GLY A 188 2.08 -22.11 -34.85
N LEU A 189 1.35 -21.02 -35.12
CA LEU A 189 0.76 -20.76 -36.45
C LEU A 189 1.81 -20.53 -37.54
N GLY A 190 2.92 -19.87 -37.20
CA GLY A 190 4.04 -19.64 -38.12
C GLY A 190 4.74 -20.95 -38.52
N VAL A 191 4.92 -21.87 -37.58
CA VAL A 191 5.54 -23.19 -37.83
C VAL A 191 4.59 -24.09 -38.64
N SER A 192 3.29 -24.11 -38.31
CA SER A 192 2.29 -24.91 -39.01
C SER A 192 2.18 -24.57 -40.50
N ARG A 193 2.24 -23.28 -40.85
CA ARG A 193 2.24 -22.83 -42.26
C ARG A 193 3.48 -23.24 -43.04
N ARG A 194 4.61 -23.53 -42.40
CA ARG A 194 5.84 -23.97 -43.06
C ARG A 194 5.85 -25.46 -43.41
N GLN A 195 5.05 -26.27 -42.70
CA GLN A 195 4.98 -27.71 -42.93
C GLN A 195 3.92 -28.10 -43.99
N SER A 196 3.09 -27.18 -44.45
CA SER A 196 2.05 -27.43 -45.48
C SER A 196 2.45 -27.00 -46.87
N LYS A 197 3.73 -26.88 -47.15
CA LYS A 197 4.36 -26.73 -48.48
C LYS A 197 5.36 -27.88 -48.64
#